data_25224c420a67d8c68da27c4482b14c19
#
_entry.id   25224c420a67d8c68da27c4482b14c19
#
_cell.length_a   1.000
_cell.length_b   1.000
_cell.length_c   1.000
_cell.angle_alpha   90.00
_cell.angle_beta   90.00
_cell.angle_gamma   90.00
#
_symmetry.space_group_name_H-M   'P 1'
#
loop_
_entity.id
_entity.type
_entity.pdbx_description
1 polymer ?
#
loop_
_entity_poly.entity_id
_entity_poly.type
_entity_poly.pdbx_seq_one_letter_code
_entity_poly.pdbx_strand_id
1 'polypeptide(L)'
;MNDCIEKMNMSEVTIVFGLTEASPGMTQTMYNEPSIKKKCETVGKAMPGIEVKIVDPKTGQNLPPGQHGEVVCRGYNIMKGYYKMEEATAEAIDKDGFLHSGDIGIMDEDGYFAITGRIKDMIIRGGENIYPKEIEDFLHHMDGVQDVQVVGVPSQKYGEQPGAFVIPHPDADISPQDVIDFCQGKIAWFKTPKFVHFLKAFPLTASGKVMKIKLREQSAELWPNV
;
A
#
# COMPACT_ATOMS: atom_id res chain seq x y z
N MET A 1 11.81 8.71 5.64
CA MET A 1 11.82 9.40 6.96
C MET A 1 13.13 9.16 7.72
N ASN A 2 13.54 7.91 7.97
CA ASN A 2 14.78 7.62 8.68
C ASN A 2 15.98 8.38 8.09
N ASP A 3 16.18 8.34 6.78
CA ASP A 3 17.27 9.05 6.11
C ASP A 3 17.23 10.59 6.31
N CYS A 4 16.04 11.17 6.35
CA CYS A 4 15.89 12.60 6.64
C CYS A 4 16.32 12.91 8.09
N ILE A 5 15.96 12.05 9.03
CA ILE A 5 16.32 12.22 10.44
C ILE A 5 17.82 11.97 10.64
N GLU A 6 18.34 10.83 10.15
CA GLU A 6 19.71 10.37 10.44
C GLU A 6 20.78 11.07 9.57
N LYS A 7 20.50 11.23 8.26
CA LYS A 7 21.50 11.76 7.31
C LYS A 7 21.39 13.26 7.09
N MET A 8 20.17 13.83 7.21
CA MET A 8 19.90 15.24 6.98
C MET A 8 19.68 16.05 8.27
N ASN A 9 19.71 15.37 9.44
CA ASN A 9 19.48 15.96 10.77
C ASN A 9 18.13 16.71 10.88
N MET A 10 17.10 16.22 10.21
CA MET A 10 15.75 16.81 10.18
C MET A 10 14.87 16.12 11.22
N SER A 11 14.88 16.60 12.47
CA SER A 11 14.11 15.97 13.58
C SER A 11 12.60 16.21 13.51
N GLU A 12 12.16 17.28 12.82
CA GLU A 12 10.76 17.74 12.80
C GLU A 12 10.02 17.37 11.50
N VAL A 13 10.44 16.30 10.83
CA VAL A 13 9.77 15.82 9.61
C VAL A 13 8.41 15.22 9.95
N THR A 14 7.39 15.61 9.20
CA THR A 14 6.02 15.06 9.32
C THR A 14 5.57 14.42 8.02
N ILE A 15 4.68 13.42 8.13
CA ILE A 15 3.99 12.81 7.00
C ILE A 15 2.54 13.29 7.02
N VAL A 16 2.02 13.68 5.86
CA VAL A 16 0.58 13.88 5.63
C VAL A 16 0.11 12.79 4.67
N PHE A 17 -0.91 12.06 5.05
CA PHE A 17 -1.59 11.11 4.19
C PHE A 17 -2.95 11.65 3.78
N GLY A 18 -3.29 11.42 2.52
CA GLY A 18 -4.57 11.78 1.95
C GLY A 18 -4.60 11.68 0.43
N LEU A 19 -5.62 12.22 -0.19
CA LEU A 19 -5.88 12.17 -1.62
C LEU A 19 -6.51 13.48 -2.09
N THR A 20 -6.57 13.70 -3.40
CA THR A 20 -7.12 14.92 -4.01
C THR A 20 -8.55 15.17 -3.55
N GLU A 21 -9.35 14.12 -3.45
CA GLU A 21 -10.73 14.12 -3.00
C GLU A 21 -10.91 14.55 -1.52
N ALA A 22 -9.82 14.53 -0.75
CA ALA A 22 -9.77 14.96 0.66
C ALA A 22 -8.99 16.28 0.88
N SER A 23 -8.69 17.05 -0.15
CA SER A 23 -8.15 18.44 -0.18
C SER A 23 -6.90 18.75 0.66
N PRO A 24 -5.77 18.06 0.60
CA PRO A 24 -5.55 16.64 0.33
C PRO A 24 -5.46 15.81 1.62
N GLY A 25 -5.38 16.42 2.82
CA GLY A 25 -4.97 15.75 4.07
C GLY A 25 -6.10 15.07 4.80
N MET A 26 -5.85 13.85 5.27
CA MET A 26 -6.72 13.07 6.16
C MET A 26 -6.08 12.85 7.52
N THR A 27 -4.83 12.41 7.52
CA THR A 27 -4.05 12.18 8.73
C THR A 27 -2.70 12.86 8.64
N GLN A 28 -2.08 13.11 9.80
CA GLN A 28 -0.75 13.72 9.88
C GLN A 28 0.00 13.22 11.11
N THR A 29 1.31 12.98 10.95
CA THR A 29 2.20 12.80 12.10
C THR A 29 2.49 14.15 12.74
N MET A 30 2.46 14.22 14.08
CA MET A 30 2.75 15.47 14.78
C MET A 30 4.25 15.79 14.69
N TYR A 31 4.59 17.08 14.54
CA TYR A 31 6.01 17.50 14.50
C TYR A 31 6.76 17.15 15.78
N ASN A 32 6.08 17.20 16.93
CA ASN A 32 6.60 16.90 18.26
C ASN A 32 6.37 15.46 18.71
N GLU A 33 6.05 14.53 17.78
CA GLU A 33 5.91 13.10 18.10
C GLU A 33 7.27 12.57 18.60
N PRO A 34 7.34 12.08 19.86
CA PRO A 34 8.60 11.63 20.43
C PRO A 34 9.07 10.27 19.88
N SER A 35 8.13 9.45 19.38
CA SER A 35 8.43 8.13 18.88
C SER A 35 8.86 8.20 17.40
N ILE A 36 10.15 7.97 17.15
CA ILE A 36 10.69 7.82 15.79
C ILE A 36 9.96 6.72 15.03
N LYS A 37 9.65 5.62 15.70
CA LYS A 37 8.88 4.52 15.13
C LYS A 37 7.52 5.01 14.61
N LYS A 38 6.74 5.72 15.43
CA LYS A 38 5.44 6.27 15.00
C LYS A 38 5.58 7.28 13.86
N LYS A 39 6.64 8.11 13.87
CA LYS A 39 6.92 9.03 12.75
C LYS A 39 7.23 8.32 11.44
N CYS A 40 7.94 7.19 11.48
CA CYS A 40 8.43 6.51 10.29
C CYS A 40 7.49 5.42 9.76
N GLU A 41 6.79 4.72 10.65
CA GLU A 41 5.96 3.57 10.30
C GLU A 41 4.47 3.89 10.19
N THR A 42 4.04 5.12 10.56
CA THR A 42 2.64 5.53 10.49
C THR A 42 2.45 6.78 9.64
N VAL A 43 1.22 7.03 9.25
CA VAL A 43 0.79 8.27 8.60
C VAL A 43 0.12 9.22 9.62
N GLY A 44 0.34 8.98 10.90
CA GLY A 44 -0.13 9.82 12.00
C GLY A 44 -1.58 9.58 12.39
N LYS A 45 -2.19 10.60 13.01
CA LYS A 45 -3.57 10.61 13.48
C LYS A 45 -4.46 11.46 12.58
N ALA A 46 -5.77 11.29 12.72
CA ALA A 46 -6.75 12.14 12.05
C ALA A 46 -6.46 13.64 12.32
N MET A 47 -6.51 14.43 11.26
CA MET A 47 -6.33 15.88 11.38
C MET A 47 -7.52 16.51 12.13
N PRO A 48 -7.34 17.65 12.80
CA PRO A 48 -8.42 18.31 13.55
C PRO A 48 -9.66 18.56 12.68
N GLY A 49 -10.84 18.16 13.19
CA GLY A 49 -12.12 18.32 12.50
C GLY A 49 -12.36 17.31 11.37
N ILE A 50 -11.51 16.31 11.23
CA ILE A 50 -11.67 15.21 10.29
C ILE A 50 -11.86 13.91 11.08
N GLU A 51 -12.89 13.16 10.75
CA GLU A 51 -13.10 11.82 11.27
C GLU A 51 -12.48 10.81 10.30
N VAL A 52 -11.60 9.96 10.80
CA VAL A 52 -10.95 8.87 10.02
C VAL A 52 -11.19 7.56 10.77
N LYS A 53 -11.55 6.52 10.04
CA LYS A 53 -11.79 5.19 10.61
C LYS A 53 -11.41 4.09 9.63
N ILE A 54 -11.30 2.87 10.15
CA ILE A 54 -11.07 1.66 9.36
C ILE A 54 -12.40 0.92 9.25
N VAL A 55 -12.77 0.54 8.03
CA VAL A 55 -13.99 -0.24 7.76
C VAL A 55 -13.68 -1.51 6.98
N ASP A 56 -14.50 -2.52 7.17
CA ASP A 56 -14.47 -3.71 6.32
C ASP A 56 -14.91 -3.33 4.89
N PRO A 57 -14.07 -3.57 3.87
CA PRO A 57 -14.39 -3.14 2.50
C PRO A 57 -15.62 -3.81 1.89
N LYS A 58 -16.09 -4.94 2.46
CA LYS A 58 -17.23 -5.71 1.94
C LYS A 58 -18.54 -5.31 2.62
N THR A 59 -18.47 -5.04 3.93
CA THR A 59 -19.67 -4.81 4.75
C THR A 59 -19.85 -3.34 5.17
N GLY A 60 -18.80 -2.51 5.05
CA GLY A 60 -18.79 -1.13 5.54
C GLY A 60 -18.77 -1.00 7.06
N GLN A 61 -18.70 -2.11 7.80
CA GLN A 61 -18.70 -2.07 9.28
C GLN A 61 -17.36 -1.55 9.81
N ASN A 62 -17.43 -0.77 10.89
CA ASN A 62 -16.24 -0.29 11.56
C ASN A 62 -15.44 -1.46 12.13
N LEU A 63 -14.12 -1.43 11.92
CA LEU A 63 -13.20 -2.42 12.47
C LEU A 63 -12.50 -1.85 13.71
N PRO A 64 -12.26 -2.68 14.73
CA PRO A 64 -11.49 -2.29 15.92
C PRO A 64 -10.02 -2.08 15.58
N PRO A 65 -9.24 -1.41 16.46
CA PRO A 65 -7.80 -1.31 16.34
C PRO A 65 -7.14 -2.68 16.11
N GLY A 66 -6.07 -2.70 15.32
CA GLY A 66 -5.32 -3.92 14.99
C GLY A 66 -5.86 -4.73 13.82
N GLN A 67 -6.98 -4.33 13.20
CA GLN A 67 -7.53 -4.99 12.02
C GLN A 67 -7.31 -4.17 10.75
N HIS A 68 -7.00 -4.88 9.66
CA HIS A 68 -6.85 -4.28 8.34
C HIS A 68 -8.20 -4.06 7.68
N GLY A 69 -8.40 -2.87 7.12
CA GLY A 69 -9.60 -2.51 6.37
C GLY A 69 -9.39 -1.26 5.55
N GLU A 70 -10.44 -0.81 4.88
CA GLU A 70 -10.38 0.43 4.12
C GLU A 70 -10.33 1.64 5.03
N VAL A 71 -9.44 2.58 4.72
CA VAL A 71 -9.37 3.88 5.38
C VAL A 71 -10.44 4.77 4.78
N VAL A 72 -11.40 5.21 5.57
CA VAL A 72 -12.45 6.15 5.16
C VAL A 72 -12.41 7.41 6.00
N CYS A 73 -12.77 8.54 5.41
CA CYS A 73 -12.75 9.80 6.15
C CYS A 73 -13.98 10.67 5.86
N ARG A 74 -14.34 11.52 6.84
CA ARG A 74 -15.41 12.49 6.76
C ARG A 74 -14.97 13.79 7.41
N GLY A 75 -15.28 14.92 6.78
CA GLY A 75 -14.96 16.24 7.32
C GLY A 75 -15.14 17.36 6.32
N TYR A 76 -14.72 18.56 6.71
CA TYR A 76 -14.82 19.77 5.89
C TYR A 76 -13.93 19.75 4.64
N ASN A 77 -12.94 18.87 4.62
CA ASN A 77 -11.95 18.71 3.58
C ASN A 77 -12.43 17.84 2.40
N ILE A 78 -13.57 17.13 2.56
CA ILE A 78 -14.04 16.22 1.52
C ILE A 78 -14.60 17.00 0.32
N MET A 79 -14.26 16.57 -0.89
CA MET A 79 -14.78 17.13 -2.12
C MET A 79 -16.32 17.09 -2.16
N LYS A 80 -16.93 17.99 -2.94
CA LYS A 80 -18.39 17.94 -3.19
C LYS A 80 -18.78 16.79 -4.12
N GLY A 81 -17.87 16.29 -4.92
CA GLY A 81 -18.06 15.23 -5.88
C GLY A 81 -17.27 15.43 -7.18
N TYR A 82 -17.30 14.44 -8.03
CA TYR A 82 -16.74 14.50 -9.38
C TYR A 82 -17.68 15.28 -10.31
N TYR A 83 -17.12 16.20 -11.08
CA TYR A 83 -17.91 17.09 -11.95
C TYR A 83 -18.70 16.31 -12.99
N LYS A 84 -20.03 16.41 -12.98
CA LYS A 84 -20.98 15.70 -13.85
C LYS A 84 -20.84 14.17 -13.83
N MET A 85 -20.38 13.60 -12.70
CA MET A 85 -20.21 12.15 -12.51
C MET A 85 -20.89 11.74 -11.21
N GLU A 86 -22.21 11.75 -11.17
CA GLU A 86 -23.01 11.49 -9.95
C GLU A 86 -22.81 10.06 -9.45
N GLU A 87 -22.78 9.07 -10.35
CA GLU A 87 -22.56 7.67 -10.01
C GLU A 87 -21.18 7.47 -9.36
N ALA A 88 -20.11 7.96 -9.99
CA ALA A 88 -18.77 7.87 -9.42
C ALA A 88 -18.64 8.63 -8.08
N THR A 89 -19.40 9.71 -7.90
CA THR A 89 -19.45 10.43 -6.65
C THR A 89 -20.13 9.60 -5.56
N ALA A 90 -21.25 8.96 -5.88
CA ALA A 90 -21.99 8.09 -4.96
C ALA A 90 -21.20 6.80 -4.60
N GLU A 91 -20.34 6.32 -5.49
CA GLU A 91 -19.40 5.23 -5.18
C GLU A 91 -18.26 5.68 -4.26
N ALA A 92 -17.79 6.92 -4.42
CA ALA A 92 -16.67 7.45 -3.64
C ALA A 92 -17.09 7.98 -2.26
N ILE A 93 -18.28 8.54 -2.13
CA ILE A 93 -18.79 9.12 -0.87
C ILE A 93 -20.08 8.40 -0.49
N ASP A 94 -20.04 7.70 0.65
CA ASP A 94 -21.19 6.95 1.13
C ASP A 94 -22.32 7.86 1.66
N LYS A 95 -23.49 7.23 1.97
CA LYS A 95 -24.68 7.94 2.49
C LYS A 95 -24.44 8.65 3.83
N ASP A 96 -23.44 8.24 4.60
CA ASP A 96 -23.08 8.82 5.88
C ASP A 96 -22.02 9.94 5.74
N GLY A 97 -21.62 10.25 4.48
CA GLY A 97 -20.67 11.29 4.11
C GLY A 97 -19.20 10.88 4.26
N PHE A 98 -18.90 9.59 4.37
CA PHE A 98 -17.53 9.11 4.38
C PHE A 98 -17.01 8.93 2.96
N LEU A 99 -15.85 9.51 2.68
CA LEU A 99 -15.08 9.28 1.48
C LEU A 99 -14.31 7.96 1.62
N HIS A 100 -14.50 7.07 0.68
CA HIS A 100 -13.76 5.83 0.53
C HIS A 100 -12.44 6.09 -0.18
N SER A 101 -11.31 5.89 0.50
CA SER A 101 -9.99 6.21 -0.06
C SER A 101 -9.49 5.17 -1.08
N GLY A 102 -10.02 3.95 -1.02
CA GLY A 102 -9.50 2.80 -1.74
C GLY A 102 -8.15 2.29 -1.18
N ASP A 103 -7.63 2.92 -0.12
CA ASP A 103 -6.40 2.52 0.55
C ASP A 103 -6.73 1.62 1.75
N ILE A 104 -5.97 0.55 1.91
CA ILE A 104 -6.05 -0.35 3.06
C ILE A 104 -5.08 0.10 4.13
N GLY A 105 -5.55 0.15 5.35
CA GLY A 105 -4.75 0.53 6.50
C GLY A 105 -5.17 -0.20 7.76
N ILE A 106 -4.46 0.10 8.81
CA ILE A 106 -4.69 -0.37 10.17
C ILE A 106 -4.60 0.83 11.11
N MET A 107 -5.37 0.83 12.17
CA MET A 107 -5.27 1.82 13.24
C MET A 107 -4.80 1.12 14.52
N ASP A 108 -3.88 1.71 15.25
CA ASP A 108 -3.47 1.23 16.57
C ASP A 108 -4.42 1.74 17.68
N GLU A 109 -4.22 1.24 18.90
CA GLU A 109 -5.01 1.62 20.07
C GLU A 109 -4.85 3.10 20.46
N ASP A 110 -3.74 3.73 20.06
CA ASP A 110 -3.46 5.15 20.28
C ASP A 110 -4.04 6.05 19.17
N GLY A 111 -4.68 5.48 18.13
CA GLY A 111 -5.29 6.19 17.01
C GLY A 111 -4.32 6.61 15.91
N TYR A 112 -3.15 5.97 15.80
CA TYR A 112 -2.25 6.15 14.66
C TYR A 112 -2.63 5.19 13.53
N PHE A 113 -2.61 5.72 12.31
CA PHE A 113 -2.91 4.96 11.10
C PHE A 113 -1.61 4.56 10.39
N ALA A 114 -1.57 3.34 9.85
CA ALA A 114 -0.54 2.88 8.94
C ALA A 114 -1.19 2.35 7.66
N ILE A 115 -0.67 2.74 6.50
CA ILE A 115 -1.19 2.31 5.19
C ILE A 115 -0.46 1.07 4.74
N THR A 116 -1.20 0.01 4.50
CA THR A 116 -0.67 -1.33 4.16
C THR A 116 -0.91 -1.75 2.72
N GLY A 117 -1.68 -0.97 1.95
CA GLY A 117 -1.90 -1.27 0.53
C GLY A 117 -3.06 -0.53 -0.09
N ARG A 118 -3.53 -1.04 -1.22
CA ARG A 118 -4.73 -0.56 -1.92
C ARG A 118 -5.67 -1.70 -2.20
N ILE A 119 -6.98 -1.45 -2.12
CA ILE A 119 -8.02 -2.46 -2.41
C ILE A 119 -7.82 -3.05 -3.81
N LYS A 120 -7.63 -2.19 -4.83
CA LYS A 120 -7.44 -2.61 -6.22
C LYS A 120 -6.14 -3.35 -6.50
N ASP A 121 -5.17 -3.27 -5.60
CA ASP A 121 -3.88 -3.93 -5.73
C ASP A 121 -3.78 -5.20 -4.87
N MET A 122 -4.76 -5.43 -4.00
CA MET A 122 -4.84 -6.60 -3.16
C MET A 122 -4.89 -7.88 -4.01
N ILE A 123 -4.10 -8.86 -3.65
CA ILE A 123 -4.03 -10.16 -4.31
C ILE A 123 -4.90 -11.13 -3.50
N ILE A 124 -5.82 -11.80 -4.18
CA ILE A 124 -6.71 -12.78 -3.53
C ILE A 124 -6.24 -14.18 -3.90
N ARG A 125 -5.51 -14.81 -2.98
CA ARG A 125 -4.96 -16.15 -3.18
C ARG A 125 -5.72 -17.20 -2.37
N GLY A 126 -6.57 -17.96 -3.03
CA GLY A 126 -7.33 -19.05 -2.36
C GLY A 126 -8.21 -18.57 -1.21
N GLY A 127 -8.71 -17.33 -1.27
CA GLY A 127 -9.51 -16.70 -0.22
C GLY A 127 -8.72 -15.83 0.76
N GLU A 128 -7.38 -15.93 0.78
CA GLU A 128 -6.51 -15.09 1.60
C GLU A 128 -6.23 -13.75 0.92
N ASN A 129 -6.35 -12.67 1.67
CA ASN A 129 -6.01 -11.32 1.22
C ASN A 129 -4.52 -11.07 1.45
N ILE A 130 -3.79 -10.79 0.37
CA ILE A 130 -2.37 -10.46 0.39
C ILE A 130 -2.22 -9.01 -0.03
N TYR A 131 -1.54 -8.23 0.79
CA TYR A 131 -1.24 -6.83 0.50
C TYR A 131 0.16 -6.73 -0.11
N PRO A 132 0.29 -6.36 -1.39
CA PRO A 132 1.59 -6.29 -2.09
C PRO A 132 2.64 -5.49 -1.35
N LYS A 133 2.23 -4.36 -0.75
CA LYS A 133 3.14 -3.48 -0.01
C LYS A 133 3.88 -4.19 1.14
N GLU A 134 3.22 -5.10 1.83
CA GLU A 134 3.86 -5.87 2.91
C GLU A 134 5.05 -6.70 2.40
N ILE A 135 4.88 -7.30 1.22
CA ILE A 135 5.93 -8.08 0.56
C ILE A 135 7.00 -7.16 0.00
N GLU A 136 6.61 -6.04 -0.60
CA GLU A 136 7.52 -5.01 -1.13
C GLU A 136 8.40 -4.45 -0.01
N ASP A 137 7.80 -4.01 1.10
CA ASP A 137 8.51 -3.49 2.26
C ASP A 137 9.48 -4.53 2.86
N PHE A 138 9.08 -5.81 2.90
CA PHE A 138 9.95 -6.89 3.35
C PHE A 138 11.14 -7.11 2.40
N LEU A 139 10.90 -7.14 1.10
CA LEU A 139 11.94 -7.36 0.10
C LEU A 139 12.92 -6.19 -0.05
N HIS A 140 12.52 -4.97 0.29
CA HIS A 140 13.43 -3.83 0.37
C HIS A 140 14.55 -3.97 1.42
N HIS A 141 14.41 -4.90 2.38
CA HIS A 141 15.48 -5.23 3.34
C HIS A 141 16.45 -6.31 2.83
N MET A 142 16.22 -6.85 1.62
CA MET A 142 17.13 -7.81 1.02
C MET A 142 18.32 -7.10 0.37
N ASP A 143 19.53 -7.49 0.75
CA ASP A 143 20.74 -7.01 0.09
C ASP A 143 20.69 -7.31 -1.41
N GLY A 144 21.03 -6.32 -2.23
CA GLY A 144 21.00 -6.45 -3.68
C GLY A 144 19.70 -6.03 -4.35
N VAL A 145 18.61 -5.80 -3.61
CA VAL A 145 17.34 -5.26 -4.12
C VAL A 145 17.36 -3.74 -4.08
N GLN A 146 17.30 -3.09 -5.23
CA GLN A 146 17.18 -1.63 -5.34
C GLN A 146 15.73 -1.18 -5.21
N ASP A 147 14.82 -1.86 -5.91
CA ASP A 147 13.38 -1.57 -5.85
C ASP A 147 12.57 -2.82 -6.21
N VAL A 148 11.33 -2.91 -5.73
CA VAL A 148 10.46 -4.07 -5.96
C VAL A 148 9.00 -3.65 -6.05
N GLN A 149 8.27 -4.30 -6.96
CA GLN A 149 6.82 -4.18 -7.08
C GLN A 149 6.20 -5.57 -7.14
N VAL A 150 5.14 -5.76 -6.37
CA VAL A 150 4.42 -7.03 -6.31
C VAL A 150 3.02 -6.86 -6.91
N VAL A 151 2.63 -7.82 -7.74
CA VAL A 151 1.32 -7.86 -8.39
C VAL A 151 0.72 -9.27 -8.32
N GLY A 152 -0.60 -9.36 -8.46
CA GLY A 152 -1.29 -10.64 -8.65
C GLY A 152 -1.02 -11.20 -10.04
N VAL A 153 -0.55 -12.46 -10.09
CA VAL A 153 -0.44 -13.27 -11.29
C VAL A 153 -1.63 -14.21 -11.32
N PRO A 154 -2.41 -14.25 -12.41
CA PRO A 154 -3.56 -15.16 -12.50
C PRO A 154 -3.16 -16.62 -12.29
N SER A 155 -3.93 -17.37 -11.52
CA SER A 155 -3.68 -18.78 -11.21
C SER A 155 -4.97 -19.60 -11.27
N GLN A 156 -4.97 -20.69 -12.05
CA GLN A 156 -6.13 -21.57 -12.15
C GLN A 156 -6.51 -22.21 -10.81
N LYS A 157 -5.52 -22.50 -9.96
CA LYS A 157 -5.72 -23.17 -8.69
C LYS A 157 -6.13 -22.23 -7.56
N TYR A 158 -5.59 -21.02 -7.54
CA TYR A 158 -5.70 -20.13 -6.39
C TYR A 158 -6.39 -18.78 -6.71
N GLY A 159 -6.83 -18.58 -7.96
CA GLY A 159 -7.30 -17.29 -8.45
C GLY A 159 -6.12 -16.39 -8.80
N GLU A 160 -5.33 -15.99 -7.81
CA GLU A 160 -4.10 -15.23 -8.00
C GLU A 160 -2.95 -15.78 -7.14
N GLN A 161 -1.72 -15.46 -7.52
CA GLN A 161 -0.51 -15.70 -6.74
C GLN A 161 0.41 -14.46 -6.79
N PRO A 162 1.20 -14.19 -5.74
CA PRO A 162 2.14 -13.07 -5.75
C PRO A 162 3.24 -13.28 -6.80
N GLY A 163 3.45 -12.27 -7.65
CA GLY A 163 4.59 -12.16 -8.55
C GLY A 163 5.36 -10.88 -8.25
N ALA A 164 6.68 -10.97 -8.10
CA ALA A 164 7.56 -9.86 -7.81
C ALA A 164 8.34 -9.42 -9.06
N PHE A 165 8.27 -8.13 -9.38
CA PHE A 165 9.14 -7.46 -10.32
C PHE A 165 10.20 -6.72 -9.54
N VAL A 166 11.47 -7.06 -9.75
CA VAL A 166 12.59 -6.56 -8.95
C VAL A 166 13.56 -5.80 -9.83
N ILE A 167 14.02 -4.65 -9.36
CA ILE A 167 15.17 -3.96 -9.91
C ILE A 167 16.35 -4.24 -8.97
N PRO A 168 17.35 -5.03 -9.40
CA PRO A 168 18.54 -5.26 -8.60
C PRO A 168 19.47 -4.04 -8.63
N HIS A 169 20.29 -3.87 -7.59
CA HIS A 169 21.42 -2.95 -7.67
C HIS A 169 22.37 -3.34 -8.81
N PRO A 170 23.04 -2.37 -9.47
CA PRO A 170 23.88 -2.65 -10.64
C PRO A 170 24.96 -3.72 -10.43
N ASP A 171 25.52 -3.80 -9.23
CA ASP A 171 26.61 -4.71 -8.86
C ASP A 171 26.12 -5.91 -8.03
N ALA A 172 24.80 -6.12 -7.94
CA ALA A 172 24.24 -7.23 -7.18
C ALA A 172 24.27 -8.53 -7.98
N ASP A 173 24.85 -9.56 -7.37
CA ASP A 173 24.80 -10.94 -7.87
C ASP A 173 23.69 -11.72 -7.16
N ILE A 174 22.45 -11.41 -7.54
CA ILE A 174 21.25 -12.07 -7.01
C ILE A 174 20.46 -12.70 -8.15
N SER A 175 19.85 -13.84 -7.87
CA SER A 175 18.94 -14.54 -8.78
C SER A 175 17.48 -14.43 -8.35
N PRO A 176 16.52 -14.72 -9.25
CA PRO A 176 15.10 -14.82 -8.87
C PRO A 176 14.85 -15.82 -7.73
N GLN A 177 15.64 -16.90 -7.65
CA GLN A 177 15.52 -17.91 -6.60
C GLN A 177 15.94 -17.35 -5.23
N ASP A 178 16.98 -16.51 -5.17
CA ASP A 178 17.44 -15.89 -3.93
C ASP A 178 16.35 -14.99 -3.32
N VAL A 179 15.58 -14.28 -4.17
CA VAL A 179 14.43 -13.47 -3.72
C VAL A 179 13.33 -14.34 -3.08
N ILE A 180 13.05 -15.50 -3.70
CA ILE A 180 12.07 -16.45 -3.17
C ILE A 180 12.57 -17.03 -1.84
N ASP A 181 13.82 -17.46 -1.80
CA ASP A 181 14.44 -18.08 -0.61
C ASP A 181 14.56 -17.08 0.54
N PHE A 182 14.81 -15.80 0.24
CA PHE A 182 14.80 -14.74 1.26
C PHE A 182 13.46 -14.63 2.00
N CYS A 183 12.36 -14.90 1.32
CA CYS A 183 11.01 -14.88 1.90
C CYS A 183 10.68 -16.13 2.71
N GLN A 184 11.29 -17.28 2.40
CA GLN A 184 10.93 -18.57 3.00
C GLN A 184 11.14 -18.57 4.52
N GLY A 185 10.07 -18.95 5.25
CA GLY A 185 10.10 -19.04 6.71
C GLY A 185 10.14 -17.70 7.47
N LYS A 186 10.25 -16.57 6.75
CA LYS A 186 10.29 -15.23 7.34
C LYS A 186 8.98 -14.47 7.18
N ILE A 187 8.21 -14.76 6.13
CA ILE A 187 6.84 -14.29 5.95
C ILE A 187 5.90 -15.48 5.78
N ALA A 188 4.60 -15.26 5.87
CA ALA A 188 3.62 -16.33 5.67
C ALA A 188 3.80 -16.98 4.27
N TRP A 189 3.76 -18.30 4.20
CA TRP A 189 4.08 -19.06 2.99
C TRP A 189 3.23 -18.63 1.76
N PHE A 190 1.98 -18.24 1.98
CA PHE A 190 1.10 -17.79 0.90
C PHE A 190 1.44 -16.39 0.38
N LYS A 191 2.23 -15.60 1.13
CA LYS A 191 2.75 -14.28 0.74
C LYS A 191 4.06 -14.37 -0.04
N THR A 192 4.80 -15.51 0.05
CA THR A 192 6.03 -15.69 -0.70
C THR A 192 5.77 -15.58 -2.20
N PRO A 193 6.46 -14.70 -2.94
CA PRO A 193 6.33 -14.58 -4.38
C PRO A 193 6.60 -15.94 -5.04
N LYS A 194 5.66 -16.38 -5.87
CA LYS A 194 5.84 -17.62 -6.67
C LYS A 194 6.67 -17.35 -7.92
N PHE A 195 6.62 -16.14 -8.41
CA PHE A 195 7.23 -15.69 -9.64
C PHE A 195 8.08 -14.46 -9.36
N VAL A 196 9.29 -14.42 -9.93
CA VAL A 196 10.19 -13.27 -9.82
C VAL A 196 10.74 -12.94 -11.20
N HIS A 197 10.70 -11.67 -11.59
CA HIS A 197 11.27 -11.18 -12.84
C HIS A 197 12.07 -9.91 -12.58
N PHE A 198 13.28 -9.86 -13.15
CA PHE A 198 14.15 -8.70 -13.01
C PHE A 198 13.90 -7.70 -14.14
N LEU A 199 13.78 -6.43 -13.77
CA LEU A 199 13.63 -5.31 -14.67
C LEU A 199 14.77 -4.31 -14.51
N LYS A 200 15.04 -3.53 -15.56
CA LYS A 200 15.97 -2.39 -15.50
C LYS A 200 15.29 -1.13 -14.97
N ALA A 201 13.98 -1.00 -15.20
CA ALA A 201 13.16 0.11 -14.72
C ALA A 201 11.68 -0.28 -14.73
N PHE A 202 10.90 0.29 -13.82
CA PHE A 202 9.44 0.14 -13.85
C PHE A 202 8.79 1.07 -14.87
N PRO A 203 7.64 0.68 -15.45
CA PRO A 203 6.81 1.57 -16.23
C PRO A 203 6.23 2.65 -15.31
N LEU A 204 6.43 3.93 -15.66
CA LEU A 204 6.00 5.07 -14.86
C LEU A 204 4.91 5.87 -15.56
N THR A 205 4.01 6.48 -14.78
CA THR A 205 3.11 7.54 -15.24
C THR A 205 3.89 8.82 -15.50
N ALA A 206 3.26 9.81 -16.15
CA ALA A 206 3.85 11.14 -16.33
C ALA A 206 4.21 11.84 -15.01
N SER A 207 3.57 11.46 -13.89
CA SER A 207 3.86 11.97 -12.54
C SER A 207 4.92 11.15 -11.79
N GLY A 208 5.57 10.16 -12.42
CA GLY A 208 6.61 9.33 -11.82
C GLY A 208 6.11 8.17 -10.94
N LYS A 209 4.80 7.88 -10.93
CA LYS A 209 4.25 6.74 -10.17
C LYS A 209 4.33 5.45 -10.98
N VAL A 210 4.65 4.33 -10.34
CA VAL A 210 4.68 3.01 -10.98
C VAL A 210 3.31 2.61 -11.51
N MET A 211 3.26 2.18 -12.76
CA MET A 211 2.04 1.70 -13.42
C MET A 211 1.87 0.20 -13.18
N LYS A 212 1.33 -0.19 -12.01
CA LYS A 212 1.10 -1.61 -11.67
C LYS A 212 0.22 -2.34 -12.68
N ILE A 213 -0.67 -1.65 -13.38
CA ILE A 213 -1.49 -2.26 -14.44
C ILE A 213 -0.62 -2.83 -15.56
N LYS A 214 0.44 -2.12 -15.97
CA LYS A 214 1.39 -2.65 -16.99
C LYS A 214 2.20 -3.83 -16.49
N LEU A 215 2.54 -3.85 -15.20
CA LEU A 215 3.22 -5.01 -14.60
C LEU A 215 2.29 -6.23 -14.53
N ARG A 216 0.99 -6.05 -14.29
CA ARG A 216 -0.01 -7.12 -14.38
C ARG A 216 -0.17 -7.64 -15.81
N GLU A 217 -0.24 -6.76 -16.82
CA GLU A 217 -0.27 -7.15 -18.23
C GLU A 217 0.97 -7.97 -18.58
N GLN A 218 2.16 -7.49 -18.22
CA GLN A 218 3.42 -8.18 -18.42
C GLN A 218 3.48 -9.52 -17.68
N SER A 219 2.92 -9.62 -16.48
CA SER A 219 2.89 -10.87 -15.72
C SER A 219 2.07 -11.96 -16.42
N ALA A 220 0.98 -11.58 -17.08
CA ALA A 220 0.16 -12.52 -17.84
C ALA A 220 0.89 -13.06 -19.10
N GLU A 221 1.78 -12.24 -19.67
CA GLU A 221 2.62 -12.66 -20.82
C GLU A 221 3.78 -13.55 -20.37
N LEU A 222 4.44 -13.21 -19.25
CA LEU A 222 5.58 -13.94 -18.73
C LEU A 222 5.19 -15.30 -18.14
N TRP A 223 4.03 -15.38 -17.53
CA TRP A 223 3.55 -16.57 -16.80
C TRP A 223 2.15 -16.99 -17.24
N PRO A 224 1.97 -17.32 -18.53
CA PRO A 224 0.69 -17.79 -19.02
C PRO A 224 0.39 -19.19 -18.42
N ASN A 225 -0.83 -19.42 -17.97
CA ASN A 225 -1.33 -20.73 -17.53
C ASN A 225 -0.76 -21.27 -16.19
N VAL A 226 -0.59 -20.45 -15.19
CA VAL A 226 -0.19 -20.88 -13.83
C VAL A 226 -1.38 -21.07 -12.89
#